data_d7408d578b6ae8719e593849a15f04a3
#
_entry.id   d7408d578b6ae8719e593849a15f04a3
#
_cell.length_a   1.000
_cell.length_b   1.000
_cell.length_c   1.000
_cell.angle_alpha   90.00
_cell.angle_beta   90.00
_cell.angle_gamma   90.00
#
_symmetry.space_group_name_H-M   'P 1'
#
loop_
_entity.id
_entity.type
_entity.pdbx_description
1 polymer ?
#
loop_
_entity_poly.entity_id
_entity_poly.type
_entity_poly.pdbx_seq_one_letter_code
_entity_poly.pdbx_strand_id
1 'polypeptide(L)'
;SYYVPYRDYIKNVACSEIYSTWPESSITANVLAIMSFTLNRVYTEWYRNQGYDFTITSSTAFDHKWIYGRNIFQSISQVVDEIFDAYLSRPGVRQPILTQYCDGRQVSCEGWMTQWGSCDLGKQGYYLYQYCRADFRHSCLMARF
;
A
#
# COMPACT_ATOMS: atom_id res chain seq x y z
N SER A 1 14.53 -16.74 1.38
CA SER A 1 14.03 -15.74 0.44
C SER A 1 13.15 -16.38 -0.62
N TYR A 2 12.21 -15.60 -1.17
CA TYR A 2 11.23 -16.09 -2.12
C TYR A 2 11.14 -15.14 -3.32
N TYR A 3 10.92 -15.71 -4.50
CA TYR A 3 10.47 -14.96 -5.65
C TYR A 3 8.94 -15.02 -5.69
N VAL A 4 8.30 -13.85 -5.58
CA VAL A 4 6.84 -13.76 -5.51
C VAL A 4 6.36 -12.84 -6.63
N PRO A 5 5.39 -13.27 -7.47
CA PRO A 5 4.77 -12.38 -8.45
C PRO A 5 4.18 -11.14 -7.76
N TYR A 6 4.26 -10.00 -8.43
CA TYR A 6 3.86 -8.71 -7.86
C TYR A 6 2.45 -8.71 -7.29
N ARG A 7 1.47 -9.16 -8.06
CA ARG A 7 0.08 -9.19 -7.59
C ARG A 7 -0.09 -10.09 -6.36
N ASP A 8 0.56 -11.25 -6.37
CA ASP A 8 0.48 -12.20 -5.25
C ASP A 8 1.11 -11.62 -3.99
N TYR A 9 2.20 -10.87 -4.16
CA TYR A 9 2.82 -10.14 -3.05
C TYR A 9 1.85 -9.11 -2.47
N ILE A 10 1.25 -8.28 -3.32
CA ILE A 10 0.31 -7.23 -2.88
C ILE A 10 -0.91 -7.84 -2.18
N LYS A 11 -1.48 -8.91 -2.75
CA LYS A 11 -2.61 -9.61 -2.13
C LYS A 11 -2.27 -10.16 -0.75
N ASN A 12 -1.10 -10.76 -0.61
CA ASN A 12 -0.63 -11.30 0.65
C ASN A 12 -0.46 -10.21 1.71
N VAL A 13 0.25 -9.13 1.36
CA VAL A 13 0.47 -8.01 2.28
C VAL A 13 -0.86 -7.39 2.70
N ALA A 14 -1.74 -7.10 1.77
CA ALA A 14 -3.03 -6.50 2.08
C ALA A 14 -3.87 -7.40 3.00
N CYS A 15 -3.93 -8.70 2.72
CA CYS A 15 -4.65 -9.65 3.58
C CYS A 15 -3.97 -9.83 4.95
N SER A 16 -2.72 -9.46 5.09
CA SER A 16 -1.99 -9.53 6.36
C SER A 16 -2.11 -8.25 7.18
N GLU A 17 -2.45 -7.13 6.56
CA GLU A 17 -2.42 -5.82 7.20
C GLU A 17 -3.79 -5.20 7.46
N ILE A 18 -4.78 -5.47 6.60
CA ILE A 18 -6.12 -4.89 6.75
C ILE A 18 -7.20 -5.96 6.77
N TYR A 19 -8.39 -5.58 7.16
CA TYR A 19 -9.53 -6.50 7.23
C TYR A 19 -10.30 -6.53 5.92
N SER A 20 -10.65 -7.73 5.47
CA SER A 20 -11.43 -7.96 4.24
C SER A 20 -12.86 -7.43 4.31
N THR A 21 -13.34 -7.13 5.53
CA THR A 21 -14.70 -6.62 5.79
C THR A 21 -14.79 -5.10 5.79
N TRP A 22 -13.67 -4.41 5.62
CA TRP A 22 -13.67 -2.95 5.55
C TRP A 22 -14.36 -2.44 4.27
N PRO A 23 -14.83 -1.19 4.25
CA PRO A 23 -15.42 -0.61 3.03
C PRO A 23 -14.46 -0.73 1.83
N GLU A 24 -15.01 -0.95 0.64
CA GLU A 24 -14.22 -1.13 -0.57
C GLU A 24 -13.28 0.05 -0.82
N SER A 25 -13.74 1.29 -0.60
CA SER A 25 -12.90 2.48 -0.76
C SER A 25 -11.69 2.48 0.18
N SER A 26 -11.87 1.98 1.40
CA SER A 26 -10.78 1.82 2.37
C SER A 26 -9.79 0.75 1.92
N ILE A 27 -10.29 -0.40 1.46
CA ILE A 27 -9.44 -1.47 0.90
C ILE A 27 -8.63 -0.91 -0.29
N THR A 28 -9.28 -0.20 -1.20
CA THR A 28 -8.64 0.40 -2.38
C THR A 28 -7.53 1.37 -1.99
N ALA A 29 -7.78 2.25 -1.02
CA ALA A 29 -6.77 3.21 -0.55
C ALA A 29 -5.55 2.50 0.06
N ASN A 30 -5.79 1.47 0.88
CA ASN A 30 -4.70 0.70 1.49
C ASN A 30 -3.92 -0.09 0.45
N VAL A 31 -4.60 -0.75 -0.48
CA VAL A 31 -3.95 -1.50 -1.57
C VAL A 31 -3.09 -0.55 -2.41
N LEU A 32 -3.60 0.64 -2.73
CA LEU A 32 -2.86 1.63 -3.50
C LEU A 32 -1.61 2.12 -2.75
N ALA A 33 -1.70 2.31 -1.44
CA ALA A 33 -0.56 2.66 -0.61
C ALA A 33 0.49 1.53 -0.60
N ILE A 34 0.06 0.28 -0.42
CA ILE A 34 0.95 -0.88 -0.44
C ILE A 34 1.65 -1.01 -1.79
N MET A 35 0.92 -0.86 -2.89
CA MET A 35 1.48 -0.91 -4.24
C MET A 35 2.51 0.20 -4.47
N SER A 36 2.18 1.43 -4.09
CA SER A 36 3.07 2.57 -4.28
C SER A 36 4.37 2.41 -3.50
N PHE A 37 4.29 1.97 -2.24
CA PHE A 37 5.45 1.65 -1.42
C PHE A 37 6.32 0.58 -2.07
N THR A 38 5.71 -0.51 -2.48
CA THR A 38 6.41 -1.64 -3.13
C THR A 38 7.10 -1.18 -4.41
N LEU A 39 6.40 -0.45 -5.26
CA LEU A 39 6.94 0.06 -6.52
C LEU A 39 8.05 1.09 -6.30
N ASN A 40 7.98 1.88 -5.23
CA ASN A 40 9.08 2.76 -4.85
C ASN A 40 10.35 1.95 -4.56
N ARG A 41 10.23 0.86 -3.79
CA ARG A 41 11.37 -0.01 -3.49
C ARG A 41 11.97 -0.62 -4.75
N VAL A 42 11.12 -1.02 -5.70
CA VAL A 42 11.57 -1.55 -7.00
C VAL A 42 12.24 -0.45 -7.83
N TYR A 43 11.57 0.67 -7.99
CA TYR A 43 12.02 1.77 -8.83
C TYR A 43 13.35 2.36 -8.37
N THR A 44 13.52 2.55 -7.07
CA THR A 44 14.73 3.11 -6.48
C THR A 44 15.85 2.08 -6.29
N GLU A 45 15.55 0.79 -6.47
CA GLU A 45 16.46 -0.31 -6.16
C GLU A 45 17.07 -0.18 -4.76
N TRP A 46 16.23 0.22 -3.80
CA TRP A 46 16.65 0.67 -2.47
C TRP A 46 17.63 -0.27 -1.78
N TYR A 47 17.30 -1.56 -1.70
CA TYR A 47 18.17 -2.55 -1.05
C TYR A 47 19.33 -2.98 -1.92
N ARG A 48 19.11 -3.14 -3.23
CA ARG A 48 20.16 -3.56 -4.16
C ARG A 48 21.28 -2.52 -4.25
N ASN A 49 20.95 -1.23 -4.18
CA ASN A 49 21.95 -0.17 -4.15
C ASN A 49 22.77 -0.15 -2.85
N GLN A 50 22.31 -0.82 -1.80
CA GLN A 50 23.05 -1.00 -0.56
C GLN A 50 23.83 -2.33 -0.53
N GLY A 51 23.83 -3.09 -1.63
CA GLY A 51 24.56 -4.35 -1.74
C GLY A 51 23.77 -5.60 -1.37
N TYR A 52 22.48 -5.47 -1.07
CA TYR A 52 21.63 -6.62 -0.74
C TYR A 52 21.07 -7.27 -2.00
N ASP A 53 20.87 -8.58 -1.95
CA ASP A 53 20.33 -9.35 -3.08
C ASP A 53 18.83 -9.64 -2.91
N PHE A 54 18.06 -8.59 -2.60
CA PHE A 54 16.61 -8.66 -2.54
C PHE A 54 15.99 -7.29 -2.81
N THR A 55 14.71 -7.28 -3.16
CA THR A 55 13.97 -6.06 -3.51
C THR A 55 13.29 -5.43 -2.30
N ILE A 56 12.71 -6.24 -1.41
CA ILE A 56 11.92 -5.79 -0.27
C ILE A 56 11.98 -6.84 0.84
N THR A 57 11.74 -6.43 2.08
CA THR A 57 11.75 -7.33 3.23
C THR A 57 10.34 -7.64 3.70
N SER A 58 10.21 -8.68 4.53
CA SER A 58 8.98 -8.96 5.29
C SER A 58 9.00 -8.35 6.69
N SER A 59 9.96 -7.48 6.96
CA SER A 59 10.07 -6.79 8.25
C SER A 59 9.12 -5.62 8.34
N THR A 60 8.22 -5.64 9.31
CA THR A 60 7.27 -4.54 9.55
C THR A 60 7.96 -3.28 10.07
N ALA A 61 9.21 -3.38 10.51
CA ALA A 61 10.00 -2.22 10.92
C ALA A 61 10.47 -1.39 9.72
N PHE A 62 10.62 -2.00 8.55
CA PHE A 62 11.17 -1.36 7.37
C PHE A 62 10.21 -1.35 6.17
N ASP A 63 9.43 -2.40 5.99
CA ASP A 63 8.56 -2.58 4.84
C ASP A 63 7.17 -3.07 5.26
N HIS A 64 6.75 -4.22 4.72
CA HIS A 64 5.38 -4.73 4.89
C HIS A 64 5.34 -6.05 5.64
N LYS A 65 4.17 -6.32 6.22
CA LYS A 65 3.87 -7.64 6.78
C LYS A 65 3.47 -8.58 5.65
N TRP A 66 4.39 -9.47 5.26
CA TRP A 66 4.15 -10.55 4.32
C TRP A 66 4.27 -11.89 5.06
N ILE A 67 3.31 -12.78 4.88
CA ILE A 67 3.25 -14.05 5.59
C ILE A 67 3.16 -15.20 4.57
N TYR A 68 4.14 -16.11 4.61
CA TYR A 68 4.12 -17.29 3.75
C TYR A 68 2.84 -18.10 3.98
N GLY A 69 2.16 -18.49 2.89
CA GLY A 69 0.95 -19.29 2.95
C GLY A 69 -0.29 -18.54 3.43
N ARG A 70 -0.25 -17.21 3.44
CA ARG A 70 -1.39 -16.38 3.87
C ARG A 70 -2.64 -16.69 3.07
N ASN A 71 -3.77 -16.87 3.76
CA ASN A 71 -5.07 -16.99 3.14
C ASN A 71 -5.45 -15.66 2.45
N ILE A 72 -5.87 -15.74 1.19
CA ILE A 72 -6.21 -14.57 0.39
C ILE A 72 -7.73 -14.41 0.32
N PHE A 73 -8.22 -13.27 0.81
CA PHE A 73 -9.63 -12.94 0.80
C PHE A 73 -10.05 -12.34 -0.54
N GLN A 74 -11.21 -12.78 -1.05
CA GLN A 74 -11.66 -12.39 -2.39
C GLN A 74 -11.91 -10.89 -2.54
N SER A 75 -12.47 -10.23 -1.53
CA SER A 75 -12.74 -8.78 -1.59
C SER A 75 -11.46 -7.97 -1.81
N ILE A 76 -10.37 -8.37 -1.19
CA ILE A 76 -9.05 -7.74 -1.35
C ILE A 76 -8.42 -8.13 -2.66
N SER A 77 -8.45 -9.42 -3.00
CA SER A 77 -7.91 -9.94 -4.26
C SER A 77 -8.52 -9.23 -5.48
N GLN A 78 -9.83 -9.02 -5.45
CA GLN A 78 -10.55 -8.35 -6.52
C GLN A 78 -10.09 -6.90 -6.69
N VAL A 79 -9.93 -6.16 -5.61
CA VAL A 79 -9.42 -4.78 -5.67
C VAL A 79 -8.02 -4.74 -6.28
N VAL A 80 -7.14 -5.64 -5.86
CA VAL A 80 -5.77 -5.71 -6.42
C VAL A 80 -5.82 -5.97 -7.92
N ASP A 81 -6.64 -6.92 -8.36
CA ASP A 81 -6.76 -7.25 -9.79
C ASP A 81 -7.33 -6.09 -10.62
N GLU A 82 -8.14 -5.23 -10.02
CA GLU A 82 -8.72 -4.07 -10.70
C GLU A 82 -7.73 -2.91 -10.84
N ILE A 83 -6.81 -2.73 -9.88
CA ILE A 83 -5.96 -1.53 -9.84
C ILE A 83 -4.45 -1.84 -9.84
N PHE A 84 -4.03 -3.06 -10.13
CA PHE A 84 -2.63 -3.48 -10.02
C PHE A 84 -1.65 -2.62 -10.84
N ASP A 85 -2.12 -1.93 -11.86
CA ASP A 85 -1.31 -1.06 -12.73
C ASP A 85 -1.27 0.40 -12.24
N ALA A 86 -1.89 0.71 -11.11
CA ALA A 86 -1.94 2.05 -10.54
C ALA A 86 -0.94 2.24 -9.40
N TYR A 87 -0.53 3.47 -9.20
CA TYR A 87 0.31 3.87 -8.06
C TYR A 87 0.17 5.37 -7.81
N LEU A 88 0.58 5.81 -6.62
CA LEU A 88 0.59 7.22 -6.26
C LEU A 88 1.94 7.84 -6.58
N SER A 89 1.90 9.04 -7.17
CA SER A 89 3.10 9.83 -7.44
C SER A 89 2.87 11.29 -7.08
N ARG A 90 3.95 12.04 -6.92
CA ARG A 90 3.86 13.50 -6.82
C ARG A 90 3.57 14.11 -8.20
N PRO A 91 2.92 15.27 -8.27
CA PRO A 91 2.68 15.93 -9.56
C PRO A 91 3.99 16.12 -10.35
N GLY A 92 3.99 15.72 -11.62
CA GLY A 92 5.15 15.83 -12.50
C GLY A 92 6.30 14.86 -12.22
N VAL A 93 6.12 13.93 -11.30
CA VAL A 93 7.15 12.94 -10.93
C VAL A 93 6.67 11.54 -11.28
N ARG A 94 7.51 10.76 -11.97
CA ARG A 94 7.18 9.37 -12.34
C ARG A 94 7.44 8.38 -11.21
N GLN A 95 8.37 8.71 -10.30
CA GLN A 95 8.72 7.83 -9.20
C GLN A 95 7.51 7.63 -8.28
N PRO A 96 7.17 6.39 -7.94
CA PRO A 96 6.14 6.09 -6.95
C PRO A 96 6.51 6.68 -5.59
N ILE A 97 5.52 7.19 -4.87
CA ILE A 97 5.70 7.69 -3.50
C ILE A 97 6.02 6.51 -2.58
N LEU A 98 6.98 6.69 -1.68
CA LEU A 98 7.16 5.77 -0.56
C LEU A 98 6.04 6.05 0.45
N THR A 99 4.87 5.49 0.18
CA THR A 99 3.65 5.72 0.96
C THR A 99 3.73 5.00 2.30
N GLN A 100 4.23 5.70 3.30
CA GLN A 100 4.24 5.19 4.66
C GLN A 100 2.83 5.22 5.25
N TYR A 101 2.56 4.32 6.17
CA TYR A 101 1.28 4.26 6.88
C TYR A 101 1.50 3.54 8.21
N CYS A 102 0.52 3.65 9.09
CA CYS A 102 0.50 2.97 10.38
C CYS A 102 -0.92 2.54 10.71
N ASP A 103 -1.10 1.80 11.80
CA ASP A 103 -2.44 1.35 12.19
C ASP A 103 -3.33 2.52 12.65
N GLY A 104 -2.76 3.53 13.29
CA GLY A 104 -3.50 4.69 13.78
C GLY A 104 -4.14 4.49 15.15
N ARG A 105 -3.86 3.35 15.81
CA ARG A 105 -4.34 3.05 17.16
C ARG A 105 -3.20 2.82 18.13
N GLN A 106 -2.25 1.96 17.79
CA GLN A 106 -1.07 1.68 18.61
C GLN A 106 0.10 2.58 18.24
N VAL A 107 0.18 2.96 16.96
CA VAL A 107 1.25 3.81 16.42
C VAL A 107 0.61 4.98 15.68
N SER A 108 1.16 6.19 15.84
CA SER A 108 0.74 7.38 15.09
C SER A 108 1.77 7.71 14.00
N CYS A 109 1.30 8.28 12.90
CA CYS A 109 2.14 8.68 11.77
C CYS A 109 1.60 9.97 11.16
N GLU A 110 2.06 11.10 11.67
CA GLU A 110 1.59 12.40 11.23
C GLU A 110 1.88 12.62 9.74
N GLY A 111 0.86 13.08 9.02
CA GLY A 111 0.97 13.37 7.59
C GLY A 111 0.89 12.15 6.68
N TRP A 112 0.67 10.96 7.22
CA TRP A 112 0.51 9.73 6.48
C TRP A 112 -0.81 9.04 6.80
N MET A 113 -1.22 8.12 5.92
CA MET A 113 -2.46 7.38 6.10
C MET A 113 -2.41 6.50 7.36
N THR A 114 -3.53 6.48 8.11
CA THR A 114 -3.73 5.47 9.14
C THR A 114 -4.71 4.42 8.62
N GLN A 115 -4.45 3.14 8.91
CA GLN A 115 -5.30 2.05 8.42
C GLN A 115 -6.71 2.14 9.00
N TRP A 116 -6.84 2.31 10.30
CA TRP A 116 -8.15 2.48 10.94
C TRP A 116 -8.83 3.80 10.55
N GLY A 117 -8.06 4.87 10.38
CA GLY A 117 -8.58 6.14 9.86
C GLY A 117 -9.18 5.99 8.47
N SER A 118 -8.54 5.20 7.60
CA SER A 118 -9.07 4.92 6.27
C SER A 118 -10.41 4.16 6.35
N CYS A 119 -10.52 3.24 7.29
CA CYS A 119 -11.78 2.53 7.53
C CYS A 119 -12.89 3.49 7.95
N ASP A 120 -12.61 4.40 8.87
CA ASP A 120 -13.58 5.39 9.33
C ASP A 120 -14.02 6.33 8.20
N LEU A 121 -13.08 6.80 7.37
CA LEU A 121 -13.38 7.61 6.20
C LEU A 121 -14.24 6.84 5.19
N GLY A 122 -13.93 5.56 4.96
CA GLY A 122 -14.73 4.70 4.10
C GLY A 122 -16.15 4.52 4.57
N LYS A 123 -16.35 4.36 5.88
CA LYS A 123 -17.68 4.28 6.49
C LYS A 123 -18.47 5.59 6.34
N GLN A 124 -17.77 6.72 6.21
CA GLN A 124 -18.37 8.03 5.95
C GLN A 124 -18.60 8.30 4.46
N GLY A 125 -18.26 7.37 3.58
CA GLY A 125 -18.51 7.48 2.15
C GLY A 125 -17.44 8.24 1.37
N TYR A 126 -16.23 8.38 1.89
CA TYR A 126 -15.14 9.05 1.20
C TYR A 126 -14.69 8.27 -0.03
N TYR A 127 -14.33 8.99 -1.10
CA TYR A 127 -13.75 8.45 -2.32
C TYR A 127 -12.23 8.46 -2.28
N LEU A 128 -11.60 7.70 -3.18
CA LEU A 128 -10.15 7.50 -3.20
C LEU A 128 -9.33 8.81 -3.21
N TYR A 129 -9.70 9.77 -4.05
CA TYR A 129 -8.94 11.02 -4.13
C TYR A 129 -9.01 11.84 -2.83
N GLN A 130 -10.06 11.67 -2.03
CA GLN A 130 -10.20 12.32 -0.73
C GLN A 130 -9.22 11.70 0.29
N TYR A 131 -8.98 10.38 0.22
CA TYR A 131 -7.93 9.74 1.00
C TYR A 131 -6.57 10.31 0.67
N CYS A 132 -6.26 10.46 -0.61
CA CYS A 132 -4.99 11.01 -1.05
C CYS A 132 -4.76 12.41 -0.46
N ARG A 133 -5.77 13.27 -0.50
CA ARG A 133 -5.68 14.61 0.05
C ARG A 133 -5.62 14.65 1.57
N ALA A 134 -6.33 13.76 2.24
CA ALA A 134 -6.39 13.71 3.70
C ALA A 134 -5.16 13.03 4.31
N ASP A 135 -4.68 11.95 3.67
CA ASP A 135 -3.73 11.01 4.28
C ASP A 135 -2.33 11.04 3.67
N PHE A 136 -2.12 11.68 2.50
CA PHE A 136 -0.82 11.69 1.80
C PHE A 136 -0.29 13.10 1.55
N ARG A 137 -0.47 14.00 2.53
CA ARG A 137 0.04 15.38 2.51
C ARG A 137 -0.47 16.21 1.32
N HIS A 138 -1.67 15.94 0.85
CA HIS A 138 -2.39 16.73 -0.15
C HIS A 138 -1.72 16.87 -1.52
N SER A 139 -0.71 16.09 -1.84
CA SER A 139 0.15 16.33 -2.99
C SER A 139 0.47 15.05 -3.74
N CYS A 140 -0.55 14.25 -4.03
CA CYS A 140 -0.35 13.03 -4.80
C CYS A 140 -1.37 12.89 -5.92
N LEU A 141 -0.99 12.16 -6.95
CA LEU A 141 -1.82 11.80 -8.10
C LEU A 141 -1.76 10.29 -8.29
N MET A 142 -2.85 9.72 -8.77
CA MET A 142 -2.86 8.33 -9.22
C MET A 142 -2.27 8.27 -10.62
N ALA A 143 -1.20 7.49 -10.78
CA ALA A 143 -0.55 7.22 -12.06
C ALA A 143 -0.73 5.76 -12.46
N ARG A 144 -0.45 5.43 -13.71
CA ARG A 144 -0.50 4.06 -14.22
C ARG A 144 0.79 3.75 -14.98
N PHE A 145 1.20 2.50 -14.92
CA PHE A 145 2.36 2.00 -15.66
C PHE A 145 1.96 0.97 -16.71
#